data_4c2872a587233b319a79f59c68394d94
#
_entry.id   4c2872a587233b319a79f59c68394d94
#
_cell.length_a   1.000
_cell.length_b   1.000
_cell.length_c   1.000
_cell.angle_alpha   90.00
_cell.angle_beta   90.00
_cell.angle_gamma   90.00
#
_symmetry.space_group_name_H-M   'P 1'
#
loop_
_entity.id
_entity.type
_entity.pdbx_description
1 polymer ?
#
loop_
_entity_poly.entity_id
_entity_poly.type
_entity_poly.pdbx_seq_one_letter_code
_entity_poly.pdbx_strand_id
1 'polypeptide(L)'
;MDFTLSPEIDDFRKRIRVFVEDKLLPLETDPASFDDHENITEDLLEAKRTEARGEGLWALSMPKDRGGQGLDTVGMAACYEEMNRSIFGPVVFNAAAPDDGNMVVLNKVGTEAQKDKWLQPIIDGKVRSSIVMTEPHPGAGSDPAGMMLTTATRAGDTWTVNGDKWFITGAEAASHFILLARTSDDPRKGLTAFLFNRDQPGWEIIRRIPIMGPEEHGGHCELKFSGLEIPDENRLLEVGDGLKVVQIRLGTARLTHCMRWLGMAKRALEIAGDYVEEREAFGQKLFERESVQMKLGQAAMNIHTGRLLVMNAAWKLDQGDFARKEVSMAKVAVADTLHHAVDTSIQLCGAKGYSKDTLLEWMYRYARQARLVDGASEVHEMVLAKFFREQGLDFWQWG
;
A
#
# COMPACT_ATOMS: atom_id res chain seq x y z
N MET A 1 7.54 28.62 3.06
CA MET A 1 7.41 27.15 3.08
C MET A 1 8.83 26.60 3.00
N ASP A 2 9.24 25.78 3.93
CA ASP A 2 10.54 25.11 3.88
C ASP A 2 10.31 23.64 3.46
N PHE A 3 10.94 23.22 2.37
CA PHE A 3 10.88 21.85 1.84
C PHE A 3 12.10 21.01 2.26
N THR A 4 12.95 21.57 3.14
CA THR A 4 14.13 20.86 3.63
C THR A 4 13.70 19.74 4.59
N LEU A 5 14.11 18.52 4.27
CA LEU A 5 13.93 17.39 5.20
C LEU A 5 14.85 17.58 6.42
N SER A 6 14.41 17.07 7.56
CA SER A 6 15.31 17.03 8.72
C SER A 6 16.55 16.18 8.40
N PRO A 7 17.70 16.47 9.04
CA PRO A 7 18.92 15.69 8.80
C PRO A 7 18.74 14.18 9.05
N GLU A 8 17.92 13.79 10.02
CA GLU A 8 17.60 12.39 10.34
C GLU A 8 16.83 11.74 9.17
N ILE A 9 15.76 12.37 8.68
CA ILE A 9 14.96 11.85 7.55
C ILE A 9 15.79 11.77 6.27
N ASP A 10 16.63 12.79 5.99
CA ASP A 10 17.47 12.79 4.79
C ASP A 10 18.55 11.71 4.86
N ASP A 11 19.08 11.39 6.05
CA ASP A 11 20.00 10.26 6.27
C ASP A 11 19.30 8.92 5.95
N PHE A 12 18.14 8.65 6.53
CA PHE A 12 17.37 7.45 6.21
C PHE A 12 17.09 7.32 4.71
N ARG A 13 16.61 8.41 4.09
CA ARG A 13 16.32 8.45 2.66
C ARG A 13 17.55 8.08 1.82
N LYS A 14 18.72 8.64 2.13
CA LYS A 14 19.98 8.36 1.43
C LYS A 14 20.43 6.92 1.61
N ARG A 15 20.37 6.39 2.82
CA ARG A 15 20.74 5.00 3.12
C ARG A 15 19.83 4.01 2.42
N ILE A 16 18.52 4.26 2.40
CA ILE A 16 17.55 3.45 1.64
C ILE A 16 17.88 3.49 0.15
N ARG A 17 18.19 4.67 -0.42
CA ARG A 17 18.60 4.81 -1.81
C ARG A 17 19.79 3.92 -2.13
N VAL A 18 20.85 4.00 -1.34
CA VAL A 18 22.07 3.19 -1.51
C VAL A 18 21.74 1.69 -1.41
N PHE A 19 20.96 1.29 -0.41
CA PHE A 19 20.55 -0.10 -0.27
C PHE A 19 19.76 -0.61 -1.49
N VAL A 20 18.84 0.20 -1.99
CA VAL A 20 18.06 -0.13 -3.20
C VAL A 20 18.97 -0.26 -4.41
N GLU A 21 19.84 0.72 -4.66
CA GLU A 21 20.75 0.75 -5.81
C GLU A 21 21.75 -0.41 -5.80
N ASP A 22 22.36 -0.68 -4.66
CA ASP A 22 23.45 -1.67 -4.57
C ASP A 22 22.94 -3.10 -4.36
N LYS A 23 21.77 -3.29 -3.72
CA LYS A 23 21.35 -4.62 -3.24
C LYS A 23 20.03 -5.12 -3.81
N LEU A 24 19.16 -4.25 -4.32
CA LEU A 24 17.85 -4.67 -4.84
C LEU A 24 17.74 -4.54 -6.35
N LEU A 25 18.16 -3.43 -6.95
CA LEU A 25 18.09 -3.25 -8.41
C LEU A 25 18.86 -4.33 -9.19
N PRO A 26 20.03 -4.82 -8.74
CA PRO A 26 20.70 -5.92 -9.43
C PRO A 26 19.90 -7.22 -9.46
N LEU A 27 19.08 -7.50 -8.43
CA LEU A 27 18.23 -8.69 -8.38
C LEU A 27 17.10 -8.66 -9.40
N GLU A 28 16.63 -7.48 -9.77
CA GLU A 28 15.53 -7.30 -10.73
C GLU A 28 15.87 -7.75 -12.15
N THR A 29 17.16 -7.88 -12.47
CA THR A 29 17.64 -8.32 -13.79
C THR A 29 17.92 -9.82 -13.86
N ASP A 30 17.86 -10.53 -12.72
CA ASP A 30 18.08 -11.96 -12.65
C ASP A 30 16.74 -12.71 -12.54
N PRO A 31 16.32 -13.50 -13.55
CA PRO A 31 15.11 -14.29 -13.49
C PRO A 31 15.05 -15.25 -12.30
N ALA A 32 16.20 -15.70 -11.76
CA ALA A 32 16.25 -16.57 -10.60
C ALA A 32 15.86 -15.87 -9.29
N SER A 33 15.75 -14.55 -9.31
CA SER A 33 15.27 -13.77 -8.16
C SER A 33 13.75 -13.83 -7.99
N PHE A 34 13.01 -14.33 -8.98
CA PHE A 34 11.55 -14.32 -8.99
C PHE A 34 10.97 -15.72 -8.76
N ASP A 35 9.89 -15.77 -7.99
CA ASP A 35 9.04 -16.95 -7.85
C ASP A 35 8.03 -17.07 -9.01
N ASP A 36 7.20 -18.13 -8.98
CA ASP A 36 6.17 -18.38 -10.00
C ASP A 36 5.06 -17.31 -10.04
N HIS A 37 4.98 -16.43 -9.04
CA HIS A 37 4.03 -15.33 -8.92
C HIS A 37 4.67 -13.96 -9.23
N GLU A 38 5.89 -13.97 -9.76
CA GLU A 38 6.66 -12.78 -10.09
C GLU A 38 7.01 -11.91 -8.87
N ASN A 39 7.12 -12.52 -7.67
CA ASN A 39 7.65 -11.91 -6.46
C ASN A 39 9.12 -12.32 -6.24
N ILE A 40 9.81 -11.62 -5.33
CA ILE A 40 11.12 -12.06 -4.86
C ILE A 40 11.01 -13.44 -4.17
N THR A 41 11.95 -14.36 -4.45
CA THR A 41 11.99 -15.67 -3.80
C THR A 41 12.15 -15.52 -2.28
N GLU A 42 11.60 -16.47 -1.51
CA GLU A 42 11.59 -16.38 -0.03
C GLU A 42 12.99 -16.32 0.57
N ASP A 43 13.94 -17.12 0.05
CA ASP A 43 15.33 -17.13 0.55
C ASP A 43 16.02 -15.78 0.35
N LEU A 44 15.86 -15.16 -0.82
CA LEU A 44 16.39 -13.82 -1.11
C LEU A 44 15.70 -12.76 -0.27
N LEU A 45 14.38 -12.85 -0.12
CA LEU A 45 13.62 -11.94 0.70
C LEU A 45 14.12 -11.92 2.13
N GLU A 46 14.26 -13.09 2.78
CA GLU A 46 14.72 -13.16 4.17
C GLU A 46 16.19 -12.72 4.33
N ALA A 47 17.03 -13.03 3.35
CA ALA A 47 18.41 -12.51 3.33
C ALA A 47 18.42 -10.97 3.29
N LYS A 48 17.64 -10.34 2.39
CA LYS A 48 17.61 -8.89 2.27
C LYS A 48 16.90 -8.21 3.45
N ARG A 49 15.90 -8.83 4.05
CA ARG A 49 15.29 -8.39 5.31
C ARG A 49 16.30 -8.40 6.46
N THR A 50 17.12 -9.43 6.56
CA THR A 50 18.18 -9.52 7.57
C THR A 50 19.19 -8.38 7.41
N GLU A 51 19.62 -8.11 6.17
CA GLU A 51 20.51 -6.98 5.87
C GLU A 51 19.85 -5.62 6.24
N ALA A 52 18.60 -5.41 5.83
CA ALA A 52 17.86 -4.17 6.13
C ALA A 52 17.68 -3.95 7.65
N ARG A 53 17.41 -5.01 8.42
CA ARG A 53 17.37 -4.95 9.89
C ARG A 53 18.73 -4.59 10.46
N GLY A 54 19.79 -5.23 9.99
CA GLY A 54 21.17 -4.95 10.44
C GLY A 54 21.59 -3.51 10.20
N GLU A 55 21.07 -2.87 9.16
CA GLU A 55 21.31 -1.47 8.85
C GLU A 55 20.30 -0.50 9.52
N GLY A 56 19.35 -0.98 10.31
CA GLY A 56 18.32 -0.15 10.95
C GLY A 56 17.33 0.48 9.95
N LEU A 57 17.09 -0.17 8.81
CA LEU A 57 16.17 0.30 7.77
C LEU A 57 14.86 -0.51 7.76
N TRP A 58 14.42 -0.94 8.94
CA TRP A 58 13.30 -1.84 9.12
C TRP A 58 12.11 -1.19 9.83
N ALA A 59 10.87 -1.47 9.36
CA ALA A 59 9.64 -1.02 9.98
C ALA A 59 9.64 0.47 10.36
N LEU A 60 10.03 1.33 9.42
CA LEU A 60 10.38 2.74 9.64
C LEU A 60 9.33 3.56 10.40
N SER A 61 8.04 3.28 10.19
CA SER A 61 6.91 3.99 10.80
C SER A 61 6.56 3.51 12.21
N MET A 62 7.11 2.38 12.64
CA MET A 62 6.79 1.81 13.95
C MET A 62 7.63 2.43 15.07
N PRO A 63 7.11 2.47 16.32
CA PRO A 63 7.81 3.05 17.47
C PRO A 63 9.19 2.41 17.69
N LYS A 64 10.16 3.23 18.15
CA LYS A 64 11.54 2.78 18.42
C LYS A 64 11.60 1.73 19.51
N ASP A 65 10.78 1.85 20.53
CA ASP A 65 10.66 0.89 21.66
C ASP A 65 10.05 -0.46 21.25
N ARG A 66 9.45 -0.54 20.06
CA ARG A 66 8.92 -1.78 19.46
C ARG A 66 9.76 -2.31 18.29
N GLY A 67 10.93 -1.71 18.04
CA GLY A 67 11.87 -2.17 17.00
C GLY A 67 11.76 -1.46 15.66
N GLY A 68 10.93 -0.43 15.54
CA GLY A 68 10.87 0.45 14.37
C GLY A 68 11.83 1.65 14.48
N GLN A 69 11.67 2.63 13.59
CA GLN A 69 12.49 3.84 13.57
C GLN A 69 11.74 5.12 14.00
N GLY A 70 10.42 5.03 14.18
CA GLY A 70 9.59 6.13 14.66
C GLY A 70 9.48 7.31 13.70
N LEU A 71 9.62 7.07 12.38
CA LEU A 71 9.45 8.13 11.40
C LEU A 71 8.01 8.64 11.37
N ASP A 72 7.85 9.94 11.27
CA ASP A 72 6.60 10.61 11.00
C ASP A 72 6.14 10.37 9.55
N THR A 73 4.97 10.87 9.19
CA THR A 73 4.38 10.62 7.87
C THR A 73 5.19 11.30 6.75
N VAL A 74 5.79 12.46 7.01
CA VAL A 74 6.71 13.15 6.08
C VAL A 74 7.98 12.31 5.87
N GLY A 75 8.55 11.76 6.93
CA GLY A 75 9.69 10.85 6.86
C GLY A 75 9.37 9.57 6.09
N MET A 76 8.19 8.99 6.33
CA MET A 76 7.70 7.86 5.53
C MET A 76 7.61 8.22 4.05
N ALA A 77 7.05 9.40 3.70
CA ALA A 77 6.89 9.82 2.32
C ALA A 77 8.23 9.92 1.58
N ALA A 78 9.24 10.51 2.22
CA ALA A 78 10.57 10.63 1.65
C ALA A 78 11.27 9.27 1.47
N CYS A 79 11.11 8.36 2.45
CA CYS A 79 11.77 7.05 2.46
C CYS A 79 11.06 6.03 1.54
N TYR A 80 9.74 5.98 1.54
CA TYR A 80 8.97 5.01 0.75
C TYR A 80 9.08 5.28 -0.76
N GLU A 81 9.23 6.53 -1.16
CA GLU A 81 9.52 6.88 -2.55
C GLU A 81 10.86 6.29 -3.01
N GLU A 82 11.91 6.36 -2.17
CA GLU A 82 13.21 5.77 -2.52
C GLU A 82 13.17 4.23 -2.49
N MET A 83 12.48 3.64 -1.49
CA MET A 83 12.45 2.17 -1.40
C MET A 83 11.70 1.53 -2.56
N ASN A 84 10.63 2.14 -3.07
CA ASN A 84 9.87 1.55 -4.18
C ASN A 84 10.41 1.97 -5.57
N ARG A 85 11.62 2.48 -5.66
CA ARG A 85 12.41 2.43 -6.90
C ARG A 85 12.77 0.99 -7.26
N SER A 86 12.82 0.09 -6.26
CA SER A 86 12.79 -1.36 -6.48
C SER A 86 11.41 -1.93 -6.22
N ILE A 87 10.96 -2.84 -7.10
CA ILE A 87 9.70 -3.60 -6.90
C ILE A 87 9.77 -4.48 -5.65
N PHE A 88 10.97 -4.87 -5.20
CA PHE A 88 11.20 -5.66 -4.00
C PHE A 88 11.31 -4.81 -2.71
N GLY A 89 11.53 -3.50 -2.85
CA GLY A 89 11.77 -2.62 -1.70
C GLY A 89 10.69 -2.69 -0.62
N PRO A 90 9.39 -2.54 -0.93
CA PRO A 90 8.35 -2.53 0.09
C PRO A 90 8.34 -3.77 0.98
N VAL A 91 8.50 -4.97 0.41
CA VAL A 91 8.50 -6.23 1.20
C VAL A 91 9.80 -6.44 1.97
N VAL A 92 10.92 -5.94 1.46
CA VAL A 92 12.24 -6.04 2.11
C VAL A 92 12.31 -5.16 3.36
N PHE A 93 11.74 -3.94 3.33
CA PHE A 93 11.78 -3.00 4.46
C PHE A 93 10.58 -3.11 5.42
N ASN A 94 9.74 -4.15 5.29
CA ASN A 94 8.49 -4.33 6.05
C ASN A 94 7.55 -3.11 5.93
N ALA A 95 7.43 -2.60 4.72
CA ALA A 95 6.64 -1.43 4.35
C ALA A 95 5.61 -1.73 3.26
N ALA A 96 5.38 -3.01 2.95
CA ALA A 96 4.40 -3.43 1.96
C ALA A 96 2.98 -3.46 2.55
N ALA A 97 1.98 -3.22 1.69
CA ALA A 97 0.61 -3.54 2.01
C ALA A 97 0.41 -5.09 2.03
N PRO A 98 -0.50 -5.60 2.86
CA PRO A 98 -1.35 -4.88 3.80
C PRO A 98 -0.71 -4.61 5.17
N ASP A 99 0.49 -5.14 5.45
CA ASP A 99 1.13 -5.12 6.76
C ASP A 99 1.37 -3.70 7.27
N ASP A 100 1.83 -2.77 6.43
CA ASP A 100 2.11 -1.39 6.82
C ASP A 100 0.86 -0.68 7.41
N GLY A 101 -0.27 -0.77 6.73
CA GLY A 101 -1.54 -0.21 7.22
C GLY A 101 -2.09 -0.95 8.45
N ASN A 102 -1.90 -2.26 8.53
CA ASN A 102 -2.33 -3.07 9.66
C ASN A 102 -1.49 -2.77 10.91
N MET A 103 -0.17 -2.62 10.77
CA MET A 103 0.71 -2.18 11.86
C MET A 103 0.29 -0.81 12.40
N VAL A 104 0.00 0.15 11.52
CA VAL A 104 -0.42 1.50 11.94
C VAL A 104 -1.72 1.46 12.74
N VAL A 105 -2.75 0.74 12.26
CA VAL A 105 -4.03 0.68 12.99
C VAL A 105 -3.88 -0.06 14.31
N LEU A 106 -3.18 -1.19 14.35
CA LEU A 106 -2.94 -1.94 15.59
C LEU A 106 -2.17 -1.09 16.61
N ASN A 107 -1.16 -0.34 16.17
CA ASN A 107 -0.42 0.56 17.04
C ASN A 107 -1.29 1.68 17.62
N LYS A 108 -2.23 2.21 16.82
CA LYS A 108 -3.10 3.33 17.25
C LYS A 108 -4.27 2.90 18.14
N VAL A 109 -4.85 1.72 17.91
CA VAL A 109 -6.11 1.33 18.56
C VAL A 109 -6.03 0.06 19.40
N GLY A 110 -4.98 -0.74 19.27
CA GLY A 110 -4.79 -1.95 20.07
C GLY A 110 -4.47 -1.64 21.53
N THR A 111 -5.01 -2.47 22.43
CA THR A 111 -4.53 -2.50 23.82
C THR A 111 -3.08 -3.01 23.86
N GLU A 112 -2.34 -2.79 24.95
CA GLU A 112 -0.96 -3.28 25.04
C GLU A 112 -0.88 -4.81 24.86
N ALA A 113 -1.80 -5.56 25.44
CA ALA A 113 -1.89 -7.01 25.25
C ALA A 113 -2.15 -7.39 23.77
N GLN A 114 -3.01 -6.64 23.07
CA GLN A 114 -3.25 -6.84 21.65
C GLN A 114 -2.03 -6.45 20.82
N LYS A 115 -1.32 -5.39 21.15
CA LYS A 115 -0.08 -5.01 20.48
C LYS A 115 1.00 -6.07 20.63
N ASP A 116 1.17 -6.62 21.84
CA ASP A 116 2.17 -7.66 22.07
C ASP A 116 1.83 -8.94 21.31
N LYS A 117 0.57 -9.34 21.28
CA LYS A 117 0.11 -10.57 20.62
C LYS A 117 0.00 -10.45 19.09
N TRP A 118 -0.48 -9.32 18.57
CA TRP A 118 -0.88 -9.17 17.17
C TRP A 118 -0.01 -8.23 16.35
N LEU A 119 0.52 -7.15 16.96
CA LEU A 119 1.35 -6.18 16.28
C LEU A 119 2.84 -6.57 16.30
N GLN A 120 3.36 -6.92 17.48
CA GLN A 120 4.79 -7.17 17.63
C GLN A 120 5.34 -8.26 16.67
N PRO A 121 4.64 -9.39 16.46
CA PRO A 121 5.11 -10.39 15.49
C PRO A 121 5.17 -9.88 14.05
N ILE A 122 4.32 -8.91 13.67
CA ILE A 122 4.36 -8.28 12.34
C ILE A 122 5.57 -7.33 12.24
N ILE A 123 5.79 -6.51 13.29
CA ILE A 123 6.98 -5.64 13.36
C ILE A 123 8.26 -6.48 13.29
N ASP A 124 8.32 -7.60 14.03
CA ASP A 124 9.45 -8.51 13.99
C ASP A 124 9.63 -9.21 12.62
N GLY A 125 8.66 -9.14 11.73
CA GLY A 125 8.66 -9.83 10.45
C GLY A 125 8.49 -11.35 10.57
N LYS A 126 8.05 -11.85 11.74
CA LYS A 126 7.80 -13.29 11.98
C LYS A 126 6.52 -13.78 11.33
N VAL A 127 5.55 -12.89 11.17
CA VAL A 127 4.24 -13.17 10.55
C VAL A 127 3.85 -12.05 9.60
N ARG A 128 3.02 -12.40 8.63
CA ARG A 128 2.30 -11.46 7.79
C ARG A 128 0.86 -11.31 8.26
N SER A 129 0.23 -10.23 7.85
CA SER A 129 -1.16 -9.95 8.22
C SER A 129 -2.02 -9.63 7.00
N SER A 130 -3.34 -9.75 7.17
CA SER A 130 -4.31 -9.34 6.15
C SER A 130 -5.45 -8.54 6.78
N ILE A 131 -6.06 -7.65 5.98
CA ILE A 131 -7.33 -7.02 6.33
C ILE A 131 -8.47 -7.67 5.54
N VAL A 132 -9.49 -8.11 6.26
CA VAL A 132 -10.60 -8.92 5.74
C VAL A 132 -11.88 -8.07 5.77
N MET A 133 -12.06 -7.25 4.71
CA MET A 133 -13.13 -6.26 4.64
C MET A 133 -14.07 -6.50 3.47
N THR A 134 -13.53 -6.49 2.24
CA THR A 134 -14.29 -6.51 0.99
C THR A 134 -15.12 -7.77 0.81
N GLU A 135 -16.34 -7.63 0.30
CA GLU A 135 -17.26 -8.73 0.04
C GLU A 135 -17.59 -8.88 -1.45
N PRO A 136 -17.83 -10.11 -1.94
CA PRO A 136 -18.38 -10.32 -3.26
C PRO A 136 -19.84 -9.82 -3.33
N HIS A 137 -20.34 -9.59 -4.55
CA HIS A 137 -21.78 -9.33 -4.75
C HIS A 137 -22.62 -10.54 -4.23
N PRO A 138 -23.73 -10.30 -3.51
CA PRO A 138 -24.44 -9.04 -3.27
C PRO A 138 -24.01 -8.26 -2.01
N GLY A 139 -22.89 -8.61 -1.38
CA GLY A 139 -22.38 -7.90 -0.20
C GLY A 139 -21.87 -6.50 -0.51
N ALA A 140 -21.29 -5.85 0.50
CA ALA A 140 -20.91 -4.44 0.50
C ALA A 140 -19.85 -4.05 -0.55
N GLY A 141 -19.21 -5.00 -1.23
CA GLY A 141 -18.08 -4.69 -2.11
C GLY A 141 -16.95 -4.04 -1.33
N SER A 142 -16.43 -2.94 -1.83
CA SER A 142 -15.40 -2.12 -1.17
C SER A 142 -15.98 -0.95 -0.33
N ASP A 143 -17.31 -0.84 -0.22
CA ASP A 143 -17.98 0.14 0.64
C ASP A 143 -18.30 -0.46 2.01
N PRO A 144 -17.47 -0.24 3.05
CA PRO A 144 -17.73 -0.82 4.36
C PRO A 144 -18.95 -0.24 5.06
N ALA A 145 -19.42 0.94 4.64
CA ALA A 145 -20.65 1.55 5.16
C ALA A 145 -21.91 1.01 4.46
N GLY A 146 -21.74 0.26 3.39
CA GLY A 146 -22.82 -0.41 2.67
C GLY A 146 -23.35 -1.65 3.40
N MET A 147 -24.11 -2.45 2.69
CA MET A 147 -24.74 -3.64 3.25
C MET A 147 -23.74 -4.80 3.38
N MET A 148 -22.95 -4.81 4.46
CA MET A 148 -22.06 -5.93 4.78
C MET A 148 -22.89 -7.15 5.19
N LEU A 149 -22.68 -8.27 4.49
CA LEU A 149 -23.41 -9.52 4.73
C LEU A 149 -22.68 -10.46 5.70
N THR A 150 -21.34 -10.36 5.82
CA THR A 150 -20.60 -11.06 6.86
C THR A 150 -21.06 -10.57 8.23
N THR A 151 -21.55 -11.48 9.07
CA THR A 151 -22.10 -11.18 10.39
C THR A 151 -21.28 -11.77 11.51
N ALA A 152 -21.29 -11.12 12.66
CA ALA A 152 -20.77 -11.67 13.92
C ALA A 152 -21.86 -11.60 14.99
N THR A 153 -22.20 -12.74 15.57
CA THR A 153 -23.21 -12.89 16.62
C THR A 153 -22.53 -13.22 17.96
N ARG A 154 -22.86 -12.50 19.01
CA ARG A 154 -22.27 -12.70 20.34
C ARG A 154 -23.03 -13.71 21.16
N ALA A 155 -22.29 -14.61 21.79
CA ALA A 155 -22.80 -15.53 22.81
C ALA A 155 -21.79 -15.54 24.00
N GLY A 156 -22.16 -14.92 25.12
CA GLY A 156 -21.24 -14.73 26.26
C GLY A 156 -20.03 -13.87 25.84
N ASP A 157 -18.82 -14.40 25.99
CA ASP A 157 -17.57 -13.74 25.67
C ASP A 157 -16.98 -14.20 24.34
N THR A 158 -17.81 -14.79 23.47
CA THR A 158 -17.39 -15.30 22.16
C THR A 158 -18.30 -14.76 21.07
N TRP A 159 -17.69 -14.44 19.92
CA TRP A 159 -18.36 -14.03 18.69
C TRP A 159 -18.28 -15.16 17.68
N THR A 160 -19.37 -15.49 17.02
CA THR A 160 -19.44 -16.46 15.93
C THR A 160 -19.63 -15.72 14.60
N VAL A 161 -18.68 -15.89 13.69
CA VAL A 161 -18.65 -15.19 12.39
C VAL A 161 -19.07 -16.12 11.27
N ASN A 162 -19.96 -15.60 10.36
CA ASN A 162 -20.39 -16.26 9.16
C ASN A 162 -20.44 -15.28 7.99
N GLY A 163 -20.04 -15.71 6.79
CA GLY A 163 -20.10 -14.89 5.58
C GLY A 163 -18.96 -15.18 4.60
N ASP A 164 -18.87 -14.35 3.59
CA ASP A 164 -17.91 -14.48 2.50
C ASP A 164 -17.13 -13.18 2.32
N LYS A 165 -15.84 -13.30 2.04
CA LYS A 165 -14.95 -12.18 1.75
C LYS A 165 -14.11 -12.47 0.52
N TRP A 166 -13.76 -11.44 -0.24
CA TRP A 166 -12.94 -11.61 -1.42
C TRP A 166 -11.95 -10.47 -1.64
N PHE A 167 -11.01 -10.64 -2.56
CA PHE A 167 -9.88 -9.74 -2.76
C PHE A 167 -9.12 -9.44 -1.47
N ILE A 168 -8.97 -10.48 -0.63
CA ILE A 168 -8.23 -10.37 0.63
C ILE A 168 -6.75 -10.56 0.32
N THR A 169 -6.04 -9.43 0.26
CA THR A 169 -4.63 -9.35 -0.12
C THR A 169 -3.76 -10.01 0.92
N GLY A 170 -2.85 -10.88 0.47
CA GLY A 170 -1.85 -11.53 1.30
C GLY A 170 -2.39 -12.69 2.15
N ALA A 171 -3.66 -13.11 1.96
CA ALA A 171 -4.30 -14.05 2.86
C ALA A 171 -3.60 -15.43 2.93
N GLU A 172 -3.03 -15.94 1.83
CA GLU A 172 -2.30 -17.21 1.86
C GLU A 172 -1.02 -17.16 2.71
N ALA A 173 -0.35 -16.02 2.76
CA ALA A 173 0.86 -15.81 3.55
C ALA A 173 0.61 -15.27 4.95
N ALA A 174 -0.61 -14.76 5.23
CA ALA A 174 -0.94 -14.15 6.51
C ALA A 174 -1.19 -15.19 7.61
N SER A 175 -0.73 -14.89 8.82
CA SER A 175 -1.09 -15.60 10.04
C SER A 175 -2.06 -14.80 10.91
N HIS A 176 -2.01 -13.47 10.83
CA HIS A 176 -2.85 -12.55 11.59
C HIS A 176 -3.83 -11.81 10.67
N PHE A 177 -5.07 -11.68 11.12
CA PHE A 177 -6.14 -11.08 10.32
C PHE A 177 -6.91 -10.03 11.13
N ILE A 178 -7.26 -8.92 10.47
CA ILE A 178 -8.20 -7.91 10.97
C ILE A 178 -9.49 -8.07 10.16
N LEU A 179 -10.55 -8.58 10.79
CA LEU A 179 -11.82 -8.87 10.16
C LEU A 179 -12.86 -7.81 10.48
N LEU A 180 -13.58 -7.33 9.47
CA LEU A 180 -14.78 -6.51 9.61
C LEU A 180 -16.02 -7.40 9.46
N ALA A 181 -16.93 -7.36 10.44
CA ALA A 181 -18.20 -8.05 10.40
C ALA A 181 -19.33 -7.16 10.94
N ARG A 182 -20.54 -7.39 10.46
CA ARG A 182 -21.73 -6.70 10.92
C ARG A 182 -22.22 -7.34 12.22
N THR A 183 -22.37 -6.50 13.24
CA THR A 183 -22.85 -6.89 14.58
C THR A 183 -24.22 -6.31 14.91
N SER A 184 -24.71 -5.33 14.14
CA SER A 184 -26.07 -4.79 14.24
C SER A 184 -26.48 -4.13 12.94
N ASP A 185 -27.76 -3.72 12.83
CA ASP A 185 -28.30 -3.04 11.67
C ASP A 185 -28.14 -1.50 11.72
N ASP A 186 -27.41 -0.96 12.69
CA ASP A 186 -27.12 0.46 12.78
C ASP A 186 -26.21 0.89 11.63
N PRO A 187 -26.61 1.85 10.77
CA PRO A 187 -25.84 2.23 9.58
C PRO A 187 -24.49 2.91 9.90
N ARG A 188 -24.29 3.38 11.14
CA ARG A 188 -23.05 4.05 11.57
C ARG A 188 -22.22 3.21 12.55
N LYS A 189 -22.89 2.39 13.36
CA LYS A 189 -22.30 1.57 14.40
C LYS A 189 -22.60 0.07 14.23
N GLY A 190 -22.97 -0.33 13.04
CA GLY A 190 -23.28 -1.74 12.75
C GLY A 190 -22.06 -2.63 12.57
N LEU A 191 -20.87 -2.07 12.34
CA LEU A 191 -19.66 -2.85 12.07
C LEU A 191 -18.73 -2.90 13.28
N THR A 192 -18.15 -4.07 13.51
CA THR A 192 -17.12 -4.31 14.53
C THR A 192 -15.89 -4.94 13.87
N ALA A 193 -14.71 -4.60 14.36
CA ALA A 193 -13.44 -5.17 13.92
C ALA A 193 -12.92 -6.20 14.92
N PHE A 194 -12.44 -7.32 14.40
CA PHE A 194 -11.97 -8.47 15.19
C PHE A 194 -10.60 -8.92 14.72
N LEU A 195 -9.82 -9.48 15.65
CA LEU A 195 -8.54 -10.13 15.38
C LEU A 195 -8.73 -11.65 15.45
N PHE A 196 -8.27 -12.35 14.41
CA PHE A 196 -8.22 -13.80 14.42
C PHE A 196 -6.93 -14.34 13.80
N ASN A 197 -6.62 -15.60 14.12
CA ASN A 197 -5.40 -16.27 13.72
C ASN A 197 -5.72 -17.33 12.64
N ARG A 198 -4.75 -17.62 11.79
CA ARG A 198 -4.83 -18.64 10.75
C ARG A 198 -5.30 -20.01 11.29
N ASP A 199 -4.81 -20.40 12.45
CA ASP A 199 -5.04 -21.73 13.04
C ASP A 199 -6.42 -21.90 13.67
N GLN A 200 -7.25 -20.82 13.78
CA GLN A 200 -8.61 -20.94 14.30
C GLN A 200 -9.49 -21.65 13.28
N PRO A 201 -10.33 -22.64 13.72
CA PRO A 201 -11.27 -23.33 12.84
C PRO A 201 -12.46 -22.43 12.48
N GLY A 202 -13.24 -22.84 11.47
CA GLY A 202 -14.47 -22.16 11.07
C GLY A 202 -14.30 -21.15 9.95
N TRP A 203 -13.16 -21.18 9.24
CA TRP A 203 -12.94 -20.42 8.03
C TRP A 203 -12.00 -21.16 7.08
N GLU A 204 -12.03 -20.78 5.80
CA GLU A 204 -11.18 -21.36 4.78
C GLU A 204 -10.87 -20.36 3.65
N ILE A 205 -9.77 -20.58 2.96
CA ILE A 205 -9.46 -19.94 1.68
C ILE A 205 -10.11 -20.79 0.59
N ILE A 206 -11.09 -20.23 -0.13
CA ILE A 206 -11.77 -20.92 -1.23
C ILE A 206 -10.88 -21.01 -2.44
N ARG A 207 -10.20 -19.91 -2.77
CA ARG A 207 -9.26 -19.85 -3.90
C ARG A 207 -8.40 -18.59 -3.83
N ARG A 208 -7.27 -18.65 -4.49
CA ARG A 208 -6.53 -17.47 -4.94
C ARG A 208 -7.24 -16.95 -6.21
N ILE A 209 -7.55 -15.66 -6.24
CA ILE A 209 -8.25 -15.01 -7.35
C ILE A 209 -7.23 -14.71 -8.45
N PRO A 210 -7.36 -15.26 -9.67
CA PRO A 210 -6.47 -14.91 -10.77
C PRO A 210 -6.65 -13.44 -11.15
N ILE A 211 -5.55 -12.72 -11.24
CA ILE A 211 -5.51 -11.33 -11.67
C ILE A 211 -4.59 -11.16 -12.89
N MET A 212 -4.48 -9.96 -13.44
CA MET A 212 -3.60 -9.72 -14.57
C MET A 212 -2.11 -9.73 -14.20
N GLY A 213 -1.79 -9.93 -12.91
CA GLY A 213 -0.45 -9.97 -12.36
C GLY A 213 0.24 -8.60 -12.34
N PRO A 214 1.43 -8.48 -11.73
CA PRO A 214 1.97 -9.49 -10.81
C PRO A 214 1.07 -9.66 -9.57
N GLU A 215 1.20 -10.78 -8.90
CA GLU A 215 0.43 -11.05 -7.69
C GLU A 215 1.15 -10.54 -6.46
N GLU A 216 0.42 -10.00 -5.49
CA GLU A 216 0.98 -9.67 -4.17
C GLU A 216 1.38 -10.94 -3.42
N HIS A 217 2.39 -10.87 -2.55
CA HIS A 217 2.77 -12.00 -1.69
C HIS A 217 1.57 -12.55 -0.92
N GLY A 218 1.27 -13.85 -1.12
CA GLY A 218 0.08 -14.50 -0.58
C GLY A 218 -1.22 -14.20 -1.34
N GLY A 219 -1.13 -13.61 -2.53
CA GLY A 219 -2.22 -13.42 -3.49
C GLY A 219 -3.38 -12.55 -3.00
N HIS A 220 -4.42 -12.51 -3.83
CA HIS A 220 -5.73 -11.97 -3.45
C HIS A 220 -6.69 -13.14 -3.31
N CYS A 221 -7.24 -13.37 -2.14
CA CYS A 221 -8.00 -14.60 -1.87
C CYS A 221 -9.48 -14.34 -1.65
N GLU A 222 -10.27 -15.36 -1.97
CA GLU A 222 -11.66 -15.50 -1.58
C GLU A 222 -11.73 -16.35 -0.31
N LEU A 223 -12.40 -15.84 0.72
CA LEU A 223 -12.48 -16.46 2.03
C LEU A 223 -13.93 -16.76 2.37
N LYS A 224 -14.17 -17.88 3.07
CA LYS A 224 -15.44 -18.24 3.63
C LYS A 224 -15.35 -18.45 5.13
N PHE A 225 -16.35 -17.93 5.83
CA PHE A 225 -16.51 -18.07 7.28
C PHE A 225 -17.76 -18.90 7.56
N SER A 226 -17.59 -19.99 8.30
CA SER A 226 -18.64 -20.92 8.64
C SER A 226 -18.51 -21.29 10.12
N GLY A 227 -18.88 -20.35 11.01
CA GLY A 227 -18.79 -20.52 12.44
C GLY A 227 -17.40 -20.24 13.02
N LEU A 228 -16.64 -19.30 12.46
CA LEU A 228 -15.37 -18.85 13.11
C LEU A 228 -15.68 -18.24 14.48
N GLU A 229 -15.10 -18.81 15.51
CA GLU A 229 -15.24 -18.31 16.88
C GLU A 229 -14.10 -17.37 17.26
N ILE A 230 -14.45 -16.16 17.72
CA ILE A 230 -13.49 -15.13 18.14
C ILE A 230 -13.80 -14.68 19.57
N PRO A 231 -12.85 -14.77 20.52
CA PRO A 231 -13.02 -14.23 21.87
C PRO A 231 -13.24 -12.71 21.85
N ASP A 232 -14.07 -12.17 22.74
CA ASP A 232 -14.36 -10.72 22.80
C ASP A 232 -13.11 -9.88 23.09
N GLU A 233 -12.11 -10.43 23.75
CA GLU A 233 -10.81 -9.79 23.97
C GLU A 233 -10.03 -9.49 22.69
N ASN A 234 -10.33 -10.18 21.59
CA ASN A 234 -9.75 -9.97 20.28
C ASN A 234 -10.53 -8.93 19.44
N ARG A 235 -11.52 -8.26 20.03
CA ARG A 235 -12.22 -7.13 19.40
C ARG A 235 -11.37 -5.86 19.49
N LEU A 236 -11.27 -5.14 18.39
CA LEU A 236 -10.62 -3.82 18.34
C LEU A 236 -11.62 -2.72 18.67
N LEU A 237 -11.32 -1.92 19.67
CA LEU A 237 -12.18 -0.85 20.23
C LEU A 237 -13.53 -1.39 20.72
N GLU A 238 -14.59 -0.54 20.70
CA GLU A 238 -15.92 -0.93 21.15
C GLU A 238 -16.75 -1.60 20.05
N VAL A 239 -17.79 -2.34 20.46
CA VAL A 239 -18.78 -2.87 19.51
C VAL A 239 -19.37 -1.72 18.72
N GLY A 240 -19.35 -1.83 17.39
CA GLY A 240 -19.84 -0.76 16.50
C GLY A 240 -18.77 0.24 16.07
N ASP A 241 -17.53 0.14 16.52
CA ASP A 241 -16.42 1.03 16.11
C ASP A 241 -15.67 0.53 14.88
N GLY A 242 -16.15 -0.49 14.17
CA GLY A 242 -15.48 -1.05 12.98
C GLY A 242 -15.20 -0.03 11.88
N LEU A 243 -16.13 0.89 11.61
CA LEU A 243 -15.89 1.98 10.65
C LEU A 243 -14.76 2.92 11.07
N LYS A 244 -14.61 3.18 12.37
CA LYS A 244 -13.51 3.99 12.92
C LYS A 244 -12.16 3.29 12.71
N VAL A 245 -12.09 1.99 12.96
CA VAL A 245 -10.90 1.16 12.68
C VAL A 245 -10.52 1.22 11.20
N VAL A 246 -11.51 1.04 10.30
CA VAL A 246 -11.31 1.14 8.85
C VAL A 246 -10.81 2.51 8.44
N GLN A 247 -11.39 3.59 8.95
CA GLN A 247 -10.99 4.96 8.58
C GLN A 247 -9.54 5.26 9.00
N ILE A 248 -9.12 4.82 10.18
CA ILE A 248 -7.74 4.96 10.65
C ILE A 248 -6.78 4.17 9.74
N ARG A 249 -7.12 2.91 9.44
CA ARG A 249 -6.31 2.03 8.60
C ARG A 249 -6.20 2.56 7.17
N LEU A 250 -7.32 2.89 6.53
CA LEU A 250 -7.36 3.32 5.13
C LEU A 250 -6.79 4.72 4.92
N GLY A 251 -6.91 5.62 5.91
CA GLY A 251 -6.36 6.97 5.82
C GLY A 251 -4.85 6.93 5.57
N THR A 252 -4.11 6.19 6.38
CA THR A 252 -2.67 6.02 6.22
C THR A 252 -2.32 5.16 5.01
N ALA A 253 -3.00 4.03 4.80
CA ALA A 253 -2.66 3.10 3.72
C ALA A 253 -2.79 3.72 2.32
N ARG A 254 -3.79 4.55 2.08
CA ARG A 254 -3.94 5.28 0.80
C ARG A 254 -2.73 6.14 0.50
N LEU A 255 -2.22 6.82 1.51
CA LEU A 255 -1.06 7.70 1.34
C LEU A 255 0.24 6.89 1.17
N THR A 256 0.43 5.79 1.93
CA THR A 256 1.61 4.93 1.76
C THR A 256 1.64 4.24 0.39
N HIS A 257 0.48 3.93 -0.19
CA HIS A 257 0.42 3.52 -1.60
C HIS A 257 0.95 4.63 -2.54
N CYS A 258 0.50 5.87 -2.36
CA CYS A 258 0.97 7.00 -3.18
C CYS A 258 2.49 7.19 -3.05
N MET A 259 3.04 7.10 -1.84
CA MET A 259 4.48 7.20 -1.59
C MET A 259 5.26 6.15 -2.41
N ARG A 260 4.82 4.88 -2.36
CA ARG A 260 5.43 3.78 -3.11
C ARG A 260 5.28 3.96 -4.63
N TRP A 261 4.09 4.32 -5.10
CA TRP A 261 3.82 4.50 -6.52
C TRP A 261 4.67 5.60 -7.16
N LEU A 262 5.01 6.66 -6.44
CA LEU A 262 5.95 7.68 -6.91
C LEU A 262 7.35 7.10 -7.14
N GLY A 263 7.83 6.22 -6.25
CA GLY A 263 9.11 5.52 -6.43
C GLY A 263 9.12 4.65 -7.68
N MET A 264 8.06 3.87 -7.90
CA MET A 264 7.92 3.04 -9.10
C MET A 264 7.81 3.91 -10.38
N ALA A 265 7.08 5.02 -10.35
CA ALA A 265 6.98 5.94 -11.47
C ALA A 265 8.35 6.55 -11.83
N LYS A 266 9.15 6.93 -10.81
CA LYS A 266 10.54 7.37 -11.00
C LYS A 266 11.37 6.29 -11.69
N ARG A 267 11.32 5.05 -11.16
CA ARG A 267 12.10 3.94 -11.73
C ARG A 267 11.75 3.65 -13.18
N ALA A 268 10.47 3.67 -13.52
CA ALA A 268 10.03 3.50 -14.90
C ALA A 268 10.63 4.58 -15.81
N LEU A 269 10.62 5.84 -15.36
CA LEU A 269 11.16 6.96 -16.12
C LEU A 269 12.69 6.92 -16.21
N GLU A 270 13.40 6.44 -15.18
CA GLU A 270 14.85 6.19 -15.19
C GLU A 270 15.21 5.16 -16.29
N ILE A 271 14.51 4.03 -16.33
CA ILE A 271 14.73 2.99 -17.37
C ILE A 271 14.52 3.57 -18.77
N ALA A 272 13.49 4.37 -18.97
CA ALA A 272 13.25 5.00 -20.28
C ALA A 272 14.29 6.07 -20.61
N GLY A 273 14.73 6.85 -19.62
CA GLY A 273 15.76 7.88 -19.76
C GLY A 273 17.07 7.27 -20.25
N ASP A 274 17.55 6.24 -19.57
CA ASP A 274 18.78 5.53 -19.96
C ASP A 274 18.67 4.97 -21.39
N TYR A 275 17.55 4.34 -21.71
CA TYR A 275 17.33 3.76 -23.03
C TYR A 275 17.35 4.79 -24.16
N VAL A 276 16.70 5.94 -24.00
CA VAL A 276 16.62 6.94 -25.09
C VAL A 276 17.94 7.71 -25.28
N GLU A 277 18.79 7.75 -24.24
CA GLU A 277 20.14 8.32 -24.34
C GLU A 277 21.12 7.39 -25.09
N GLU A 278 20.91 6.07 -24.99
CA GLU A 278 21.76 5.09 -25.68
C GLU A 278 21.26 4.78 -27.10
N ARG A 279 19.95 4.69 -27.30
CA ARG A 279 19.35 4.20 -28.54
C ARG A 279 19.41 5.20 -29.65
N GLU A 280 20.06 4.82 -30.76
CA GLU A 280 20.05 5.54 -32.03
C GLU A 280 19.01 4.93 -32.98
N ALA A 281 18.25 5.80 -33.66
CA ALA A 281 17.33 5.43 -34.70
C ALA A 281 17.12 6.63 -35.68
N PHE A 282 17.05 6.34 -36.97
CA PHE A 282 16.87 7.36 -38.02
C PHE A 282 17.92 8.49 -37.97
N GLY A 283 19.17 8.11 -37.70
CA GLY A 283 20.33 8.97 -37.79
C GLY A 283 20.63 9.85 -36.57
N GLN A 284 19.93 9.67 -35.44
CA GLN A 284 20.22 10.38 -34.20
C GLN A 284 19.75 9.60 -33.00
N LYS A 285 20.22 9.96 -31.78
CA LYS A 285 19.73 9.40 -30.52
C LYS A 285 18.24 9.72 -30.30
N LEU A 286 17.52 8.82 -29.67
CA LEU A 286 16.10 9.07 -29.41
C LEU A 286 15.88 10.29 -28.50
N PHE A 287 16.77 10.54 -27.53
CA PHE A 287 16.72 11.73 -26.70
C PHE A 287 16.82 13.06 -27.45
N GLU A 288 17.47 13.11 -28.60
CA GLU A 288 17.60 14.31 -29.45
C GLU A 288 16.29 14.70 -30.17
N ARG A 289 15.25 13.86 -30.03
CA ARG A 289 13.94 14.14 -30.64
C ARG A 289 13.06 14.93 -29.67
N GLU A 290 12.54 16.05 -30.14
CA GLU A 290 11.67 16.94 -29.37
C GLU A 290 10.48 16.21 -28.75
N SER A 291 9.82 15.32 -29.50
CA SER A 291 8.69 14.52 -28.98
C SER A 291 9.05 13.58 -27.83
N VAL A 292 10.29 13.09 -27.77
CA VAL A 292 10.82 12.28 -26.66
C VAL A 292 11.07 13.17 -25.45
N GLN A 293 11.74 14.30 -25.65
CA GLN A 293 12.01 15.26 -24.56
C GLN A 293 10.72 15.78 -23.93
N MET A 294 9.70 16.10 -24.72
CA MET A 294 8.39 16.54 -24.23
C MET A 294 7.71 15.47 -23.36
N LYS A 295 7.76 14.19 -23.77
CA LYS A 295 7.18 13.07 -23.00
C LYS A 295 7.91 12.88 -21.68
N LEU A 296 9.24 12.88 -21.67
CA LEU A 296 10.05 12.78 -20.46
C LEU A 296 9.77 13.96 -19.50
N GLY A 297 9.77 15.18 -20.04
CA GLY A 297 9.49 16.39 -19.26
C GLY A 297 8.10 16.37 -18.62
N GLN A 298 7.08 15.97 -19.37
CA GLN A 298 5.71 15.85 -18.84
C GLN A 298 5.60 14.79 -17.74
N ALA A 299 6.22 13.61 -17.92
CA ALA A 299 6.21 12.55 -16.92
C ALA A 299 6.96 13.00 -15.64
N ALA A 300 8.12 13.63 -15.77
CA ALA A 300 8.89 14.17 -14.66
C ALA A 300 8.09 15.24 -13.88
N MET A 301 7.40 16.13 -14.58
CA MET A 301 6.55 17.15 -13.96
C MET A 301 5.37 16.53 -13.20
N ASN A 302 4.73 15.49 -13.75
CA ASN A 302 3.63 14.80 -13.07
C ASN A 302 4.11 14.10 -11.79
N ILE A 303 5.27 13.43 -11.83
CA ILE A 303 5.89 12.80 -10.64
C ILE A 303 6.17 13.87 -9.57
N HIS A 304 6.75 15.00 -9.95
CA HIS A 304 7.03 16.07 -9.00
C HIS A 304 5.75 16.66 -8.38
N THR A 305 4.71 16.89 -9.18
CA THR A 305 3.41 17.36 -8.70
C THR A 305 2.77 16.35 -7.74
N GLY A 306 2.80 15.06 -8.09
CA GLY A 306 2.33 13.99 -7.20
C GLY A 306 3.06 13.97 -5.86
N ARG A 307 4.39 14.15 -5.86
CA ARG A 307 5.20 14.27 -4.64
C ARG A 307 4.73 15.44 -3.77
N LEU A 308 4.48 16.62 -4.33
CA LEU A 308 4.02 17.77 -3.57
C LEU A 308 2.64 17.51 -2.91
N LEU A 309 1.73 16.83 -3.61
CA LEU A 309 0.43 16.44 -3.03
C LEU A 309 0.60 15.42 -1.89
N VAL A 310 1.49 14.43 -2.04
CA VAL A 310 1.80 13.46 -0.99
C VAL A 310 2.40 14.13 0.23
N MET A 311 3.39 15.01 0.03
CA MET A 311 4.05 15.74 1.13
C MET A 311 3.09 16.65 1.87
N ASN A 312 2.16 17.34 1.16
CA ASN A 312 1.13 18.15 1.79
C ASN A 312 0.18 17.31 2.65
N ALA A 313 -0.28 16.16 2.14
CA ALA A 313 -1.13 15.24 2.90
C ALA A 313 -0.39 14.67 4.12
N ALA A 314 0.88 14.28 3.95
CA ALA A 314 1.73 13.76 5.02
C ALA A 314 1.93 14.79 6.14
N TRP A 315 2.28 16.02 5.77
CA TRP A 315 2.46 17.10 6.73
C TRP A 315 1.18 17.37 7.55
N LYS A 316 0.01 17.39 6.91
CA LYS A 316 -1.26 17.57 7.62
C LYS A 316 -1.57 16.44 8.60
N LEU A 317 -1.30 15.19 8.21
CA LEU A 317 -1.44 14.04 9.10
C LEU A 317 -0.54 14.16 10.34
N ASP A 318 0.69 14.65 10.18
CA ASP A 318 1.63 14.89 11.28
C ASP A 318 1.20 16.04 12.19
N GLN A 319 0.38 16.99 11.69
CA GLN A 319 -0.28 18.01 12.52
C GLN A 319 -1.55 17.49 13.25
N GLY A 320 -1.90 16.23 13.09
CA GLY A 320 -3.09 15.62 13.71
C GLY A 320 -4.40 15.82 12.94
N ASP A 321 -4.35 16.37 11.73
CA ASP A 321 -5.50 16.43 10.82
C ASP A 321 -5.76 15.05 10.19
N PHE A 322 -7.01 14.75 9.87
CA PHE A 322 -7.36 13.56 9.07
C PHE A 322 -6.95 13.67 7.60
N ALA A 323 -6.67 14.87 7.10
CA ALA A 323 -6.20 15.18 5.75
C ALA A 323 -7.00 14.48 4.63
N ARG A 324 -8.29 14.22 4.84
CA ARG A 324 -9.11 13.40 3.93
C ARG A 324 -9.19 13.96 2.52
N LYS A 325 -9.24 15.29 2.41
CA LYS A 325 -9.23 16.00 1.12
C LYS A 325 -7.89 15.80 0.41
N GLU A 326 -6.79 16.07 1.10
CA GLU A 326 -5.42 16.03 0.57
C GLU A 326 -5.02 14.60 0.20
N VAL A 327 -5.37 13.62 1.03
CA VAL A 327 -5.16 12.18 0.74
C VAL A 327 -5.95 11.77 -0.51
N SER A 328 -7.19 12.25 -0.68
CA SER A 328 -7.97 11.96 -1.89
C SER A 328 -7.36 12.61 -3.13
N MET A 329 -6.87 13.86 -3.04
CA MET A 329 -6.14 14.52 -4.13
C MET A 329 -4.89 13.74 -4.53
N ALA A 330 -4.07 13.39 -3.54
CA ALA A 330 -2.83 12.63 -3.77
C ALA A 330 -3.13 11.27 -4.42
N LYS A 331 -4.16 10.56 -3.94
CA LYS A 331 -4.50 9.21 -4.44
C LYS A 331 -4.92 9.23 -5.90
N VAL A 332 -5.76 10.14 -6.34
CA VAL A 332 -6.16 10.26 -7.75
C VAL A 332 -4.97 10.66 -8.60
N ALA A 333 -4.30 11.75 -8.24
CA ALA A 333 -3.20 12.29 -9.04
C ALA A 333 -2.03 11.32 -9.17
N VAL A 334 -1.64 10.63 -8.09
CA VAL A 334 -0.49 9.71 -8.11
C VAL A 334 -0.82 8.40 -8.81
N ALA A 335 -2.05 7.88 -8.69
CA ALA A 335 -2.48 6.70 -9.45
C ALA A 335 -2.41 6.94 -10.96
N ASP A 336 -2.85 8.11 -11.42
CA ASP A 336 -2.75 8.52 -12.83
C ASP A 336 -1.30 8.79 -13.24
N THR A 337 -0.51 9.42 -12.35
CA THR A 337 0.93 9.67 -12.58
C THR A 337 1.69 8.36 -12.80
N LEU A 338 1.48 7.36 -11.94
CA LEU A 338 2.12 6.06 -12.07
C LEU A 338 1.77 5.42 -13.42
N HIS A 339 0.48 5.34 -13.74
CA HIS A 339 0.04 4.74 -15.00
C HIS A 339 0.62 5.47 -16.22
N HIS A 340 0.58 6.80 -16.23
CA HIS A 340 1.13 7.62 -17.29
C HIS A 340 2.65 7.48 -17.42
N ALA A 341 3.40 7.45 -16.33
CA ALA A 341 4.84 7.31 -16.34
C ALA A 341 5.26 5.95 -16.91
N VAL A 342 4.62 4.86 -16.49
CA VAL A 342 4.94 3.51 -16.98
C VAL A 342 4.55 3.33 -18.44
N ASP A 343 3.35 3.78 -18.84
CA ASP A 343 2.89 3.73 -20.23
C ASP A 343 3.82 4.53 -21.16
N THR A 344 4.18 5.73 -20.75
CA THR A 344 5.15 6.58 -21.48
C THR A 344 6.51 5.90 -21.60
N SER A 345 6.99 5.26 -20.54
CA SER A 345 8.28 4.57 -20.52
C SER A 345 8.30 3.37 -21.46
N ILE A 346 7.23 2.57 -21.48
CA ILE A 346 7.06 1.49 -22.47
C ILE A 346 7.09 2.05 -23.88
N GLN A 347 6.33 3.11 -24.15
CA GLN A 347 6.26 3.73 -25.48
C GLN A 347 7.63 4.25 -25.95
N LEU A 348 8.43 4.85 -25.06
CA LEU A 348 9.77 5.35 -25.37
C LEU A 348 10.77 4.22 -25.59
N CYS A 349 10.67 3.12 -24.87
CA CYS A 349 11.52 1.94 -25.04
C CYS A 349 11.08 1.04 -26.21
N GLY A 350 9.89 1.25 -26.77
CA GLY A 350 9.38 0.48 -27.91
C GLY A 350 9.27 -1.02 -27.59
N ALA A 351 9.68 -1.89 -28.51
CA ALA A 351 9.58 -3.34 -28.34
C ALA A 351 10.32 -3.86 -27.07
N LYS A 352 11.45 -3.25 -26.71
CA LYS A 352 12.18 -3.61 -25.49
C LYS A 352 11.36 -3.31 -24.21
N GLY A 353 10.64 -2.18 -24.18
CA GLY A 353 9.75 -1.84 -23.06
C GLY A 353 8.51 -2.74 -22.95
N TYR A 354 8.09 -3.33 -24.08
CA TYR A 354 6.96 -4.26 -24.13
C TYR A 354 7.37 -5.70 -23.78
N SER A 355 8.65 -6.02 -23.88
CA SER A 355 9.21 -7.34 -23.54
C SER A 355 9.56 -7.47 -22.06
N LYS A 356 9.80 -8.72 -21.61
CA LYS A 356 10.31 -9.01 -20.27
C LYS A 356 11.82 -8.71 -20.09
N ASP A 357 12.49 -8.14 -21.12
CA ASP A 357 13.87 -7.66 -20.98
C ASP A 357 14.01 -6.41 -20.13
N THR A 358 12.89 -5.80 -19.76
CA THR A 358 12.79 -4.72 -18.77
C THR A 358 11.64 -4.99 -17.81
N LEU A 359 11.65 -4.35 -16.65
CA LEU A 359 10.54 -4.43 -15.69
C LEU A 359 9.32 -3.60 -16.09
N LEU A 360 9.33 -2.88 -17.20
CA LEU A 360 8.25 -1.96 -17.55
C LEU A 360 6.92 -2.67 -17.78
N GLU A 361 6.93 -3.88 -18.35
CA GLU A 361 5.70 -4.66 -18.54
C GLU A 361 5.12 -5.14 -17.20
N TRP A 362 5.98 -5.56 -16.25
CA TRP A 362 5.59 -5.91 -14.87
C TRP A 362 4.97 -4.68 -14.18
N MET A 363 5.65 -3.54 -14.24
CA MET A 363 5.18 -2.28 -13.67
C MET A 363 3.86 -1.83 -14.29
N TYR A 364 3.64 -2.05 -15.59
CA TYR A 364 2.40 -1.69 -16.27
C TYR A 364 1.21 -2.48 -15.75
N ARG A 365 1.35 -3.79 -15.62
CA ARG A 365 0.32 -4.66 -15.05
C ARG A 365 0.03 -4.27 -13.60
N TYR A 366 1.06 -4.04 -12.80
CA TYR A 366 0.92 -3.59 -11.43
C TYR A 366 0.27 -2.19 -11.34
N ALA A 367 0.67 -1.24 -12.15
CA ALA A 367 0.15 0.12 -12.13
C ALA A 367 -1.37 0.19 -12.36
N ARG A 368 -1.94 -0.78 -13.08
CA ARG A 368 -3.39 -0.78 -13.38
C ARG A 368 -4.25 -0.85 -12.12
N GLN A 369 -3.81 -1.55 -11.09
CA GLN A 369 -4.56 -1.65 -9.83
C GLN A 369 -4.61 -0.33 -9.05
N ALA A 370 -3.64 0.58 -9.23
CA ALA A 370 -3.57 1.83 -8.47
C ALA A 370 -4.84 2.67 -8.53
N ARG A 371 -5.59 2.58 -9.63
CA ARG A 371 -6.88 3.26 -9.83
C ARG A 371 -8.07 2.52 -9.20
N LEU A 372 -7.87 1.34 -8.62
CA LEU A 372 -8.93 0.46 -8.08
C LEU A 372 -8.82 0.27 -6.56
N VAL A 373 -7.59 0.02 -6.05
CA VAL A 373 -7.38 -0.36 -4.65
C VAL A 373 -7.61 0.79 -3.68
N ASP A 374 -7.98 0.46 -2.44
CA ASP A 374 -8.25 1.39 -1.33
C ASP A 374 -9.22 2.53 -1.66
N GLY A 375 -10.17 2.24 -2.52
CA GLY A 375 -11.14 3.15 -3.12
C GLY A 375 -10.74 3.52 -4.55
N ALA A 376 -11.64 3.27 -5.50
CA ALA A 376 -11.44 3.65 -6.90
C ALA A 376 -11.25 5.18 -7.04
N SER A 377 -10.58 5.61 -8.10
CA SER A 377 -10.34 7.04 -8.36
C SER A 377 -11.63 7.85 -8.30
N GLU A 378 -12.71 7.32 -8.87
CA GLU A 378 -14.04 7.93 -8.89
C GLU A 378 -14.62 8.16 -7.48
N VAL A 379 -14.36 7.26 -6.53
CA VAL A 379 -14.78 7.43 -5.12
C VAL A 379 -14.06 8.62 -4.49
N HIS A 380 -12.77 8.77 -4.75
CA HIS A 380 -12.00 9.92 -4.26
C HIS A 380 -12.41 11.23 -4.93
N GLU A 381 -12.69 11.21 -6.23
CA GLU A 381 -13.24 12.37 -6.96
C GLU A 381 -14.61 12.80 -6.40
N MET A 382 -15.49 11.85 -6.08
CA MET A 382 -16.76 12.14 -5.38
C MET A 382 -16.52 12.79 -4.01
N VAL A 383 -15.52 12.32 -3.25
CA VAL A 383 -15.13 12.93 -1.98
C VAL A 383 -14.67 14.37 -2.19
N LEU A 384 -13.84 14.64 -3.20
CA LEU A 384 -13.36 15.98 -3.53
C LEU A 384 -14.50 16.91 -3.95
N ALA A 385 -15.41 16.44 -4.81
CA ALA A 385 -16.58 17.20 -5.24
C ALA A 385 -17.50 17.57 -4.05
N LYS A 386 -17.64 16.65 -3.08
CA LYS A 386 -18.36 16.91 -1.84
C LYS A 386 -17.68 18.01 -1.02
N PHE A 387 -16.37 17.93 -0.78
CA PHE A 387 -15.61 18.96 -0.07
C PHE A 387 -15.71 20.32 -0.77
N PHE A 388 -15.55 20.35 -2.11
CA PHE A 388 -15.68 21.57 -2.88
C PHE A 388 -17.05 22.24 -2.70
N ARG A 389 -18.12 21.45 -2.72
CA ARG A 389 -19.48 21.96 -2.51
C ARG A 389 -19.72 22.45 -1.08
N GLU A 390 -19.18 21.75 -0.08
CA GLU A 390 -19.41 22.07 1.33
C GLU A 390 -18.56 23.24 1.80
N GLN A 391 -17.34 23.37 1.32
CA GLN A 391 -16.38 24.40 1.74
C GLN A 391 -16.46 25.69 0.86
N GLY A 392 -16.95 25.60 -0.36
CA GLY A 392 -16.98 26.75 -1.27
C GLY A 392 -15.59 27.34 -1.48
N LEU A 393 -15.41 28.64 -1.19
CA LEU A 393 -14.10 29.31 -1.33
C LEU A 393 -13.03 28.79 -0.33
N ASP A 394 -13.46 28.26 0.81
CA ASP A 394 -12.53 27.72 1.82
C ASP A 394 -11.84 26.43 1.34
N PHE A 395 -12.38 25.79 0.30
CA PHE A 395 -11.71 24.65 -0.35
C PHE A 395 -10.29 24.98 -0.82
N TRP A 396 -10.03 26.23 -1.20
CA TRP A 396 -8.76 26.71 -1.75
C TRP A 396 -7.81 27.29 -0.70
N GLN A 397 -8.23 27.36 0.56
CA GLN A 397 -7.37 27.90 1.61
C GLN A 397 -6.19 26.96 1.92
N TRP A 398 -5.06 27.61 2.21
CA TRP A 398 -3.85 26.95 2.69
C TRP A 398 -3.97 26.74 4.21
N GLY A 399 -3.65 25.54 4.69
CA GLY A 399 -3.64 25.25 6.12
C GLY A 399 -4.61 24.21 6.54
#